data_a38cf629b4444470d2924b6dad1e097c
#
_entry.id   a38cf629b4444470d2924b6dad1e097c
#
_cell.length_a   1.000
_cell.length_b   1.000
_cell.length_c   1.000
_cell.angle_alpha   90.00
_cell.angle_beta   90.00
_cell.angle_gamma   90.00
#
_symmetry.space_group_name_H-M   'P 1'
#
loop_
_entity.id
_entity.type
_entity.pdbx_description
1 polymer ?
#
loop_
_entity_poly.entity_id
_entity_poly.type
_entity_poly.pdbx_seq_one_letter_code
_entity_poly.pdbx_strand_id
1 'polypeptide(L)'
;MKATSSPHTPPTSGSSELKGARILLVEDSWHVGTAIKRLLRILGADVSGPAATIADAKRLIADRKPDVAIIDINLRDGEQANPLLDRLQEQDIPVIVITGYTSVSLPPGKVEAILQKPVSVEQFLAILRPIVARLPDR
;
A
#
# COMPACT_ATOMS: atom_id res chain seq x y z
N MET A 1 -35.10 -7.16 6.63
CA MET A 1 -34.76 -6.83 6.42
C MET A 1 -34.28 -6.58 6.26
N LYS A 2 -34.44 -6.49 6.10
CA LYS A 2 -33.89 -6.03 5.85
C LYS A 2 -33.21 -5.89 5.42
N ALA A 3 -33.41 -5.91 5.18
CA ALA A 3 -32.71 -5.57 4.76
C ALA A 3 -32.13 -5.43 4.33
N THR A 4 -32.43 -5.42 4.15
CA THR A 4 -31.87 -5.14 3.78
C THR A 4 -31.10 -5.01 3.42
N SER A 5 -31.36 -5.04 3.25
CA SER A 5 -30.71 -4.81 2.92
C SER A 5 -29.97 -4.68 2.38
N SER A 6 -30.08 -4.55 2.06
CA SER A 6 -29.48 -4.40 1.60
C SER A 6 -28.59 -4.44 1.29
N PRO A 7 -28.65 -4.45 0.99
CA PRO A 7 -27.72 -4.43 0.75
C PRO A 7 -26.87 -3.97 0.23
N HIS A 8 -27.06 -3.56 0.01
CA HIS A 8 -26.22 -2.99 -0.51
C HIS A 8 -25.67 -2.07 -0.41
N THR A 9 -25.60 -1.99 0.05
CA THR A 9 -25.26 -0.98 0.22
C THR A 9 -24.31 -0.44 -0.34
N PRO A 10 -24.28 0.25 -0.54
CA PRO A 10 -23.36 0.79 -1.12
C PRO A 10 -22.36 1.19 -0.53
N PRO A 11 -21.86 1.06 -0.70
CA PRO A 11 -20.98 1.47 -0.09
C PRO A 11 -20.56 2.52 -0.20
N THR A 12 -20.93 2.71 0.03
CA THR A 12 -20.67 3.74 0.02
C THR A 12 -19.88 4.16 0.61
N SER A 13 -20.35 4.66 0.66
CA SER A 13 -19.60 5.40 1.27
C SER A 13 -18.61 4.68 1.91
N GLY A 14 -17.68 4.79 1.55
CA GLY A 14 -16.61 4.28 2.10
C GLY A 14 -16.75 2.91 2.58
N SER A 15 -16.32 2.05 1.90
CA SER A 15 -16.04 0.75 2.42
C SER A 15 -15.13 0.92 3.62
N SER A 16 -15.29 0.10 4.65
CA SER A 16 -14.38 0.08 5.78
C SER A 16 -13.45 -1.12 5.74
N GLU A 17 -13.26 -1.71 4.57
CA GLU A 17 -12.43 -2.92 4.45
C GLU A 17 -11.01 -2.72 4.94
N LEU A 18 -10.45 -1.50 4.76
CA LEU A 18 -9.09 -1.19 5.20
C LEU A 18 -9.08 -0.26 6.40
N LYS A 19 -10.19 -0.19 7.13
CA LYS A 19 -10.33 0.76 8.23
C LYS A 19 -9.24 0.57 9.27
N GLY A 20 -8.59 1.69 9.61
CA GLY A 20 -7.55 1.71 10.62
C GLY A 20 -6.18 1.30 10.14
N ALA A 21 -6.07 0.79 8.92
CA ALA A 21 -4.77 0.40 8.39
C ALA A 21 -3.96 1.65 8.04
N ARG A 22 -2.70 1.66 8.46
CA ARG A 22 -1.75 2.72 8.11
C ARG A 22 -0.90 2.24 6.97
N ILE A 23 -1.02 2.90 5.83
CA ILE A 23 -0.34 2.48 4.60
C ILE A 23 0.65 3.55 4.17
N LEU A 24 1.91 3.15 4.01
CA LEU A 24 2.92 4.00 3.40
C LEU A 24 2.87 3.77 1.90
N LEU A 25 2.77 4.84 1.12
CA LEU A 25 2.78 4.76 -0.34
C LEU A 25 4.03 5.44 -0.86
N VAL A 26 4.82 4.71 -1.65
CA VAL A 26 6.04 5.23 -2.29
C VAL A 26 5.84 5.15 -3.79
N GLU A 27 5.70 6.29 -4.44
CA GLU A 27 5.39 6.40 -5.86
C GLU A 27 5.86 7.77 -6.35
N ASP A 28 6.69 7.82 -7.37
CA ASP A 28 7.22 9.08 -7.88
C ASP A 28 6.30 9.80 -8.86
N SER A 29 5.34 9.08 -9.46
CA SER A 29 4.34 9.72 -10.31
C SER A 29 3.25 10.33 -9.45
N TRP A 30 3.13 11.65 -9.49
CA TRP A 30 2.11 12.35 -8.72
C TRP A 30 0.70 11.87 -9.08
N HIS A 31 0.44 11.69 -10.38
CA HIS A 31 -0.88 11.25 -10.83
C HIS A 31 -1.22 9.84 -10.35
N VAL A 32 -0.29 8.92 -10.50
CA VAL A 32 -0.49 7.53 -10.07
C VAL A 32 -0.61 7.46 -8.55
N GLY A 33 0.30 8.14 -7.85
CA GLY A 33 0.30 8.14 -6.39
C GLY A 33 -0.98 8.72 -5.81
N THR A 34 -1.45 9.83 -6.38
CA THR A 34 -2.69 10.48 -5.93
C THR A 34 -3.90 9.57 -6.15
N ALA A 35 -3.94 8.89 -7.29
CA ALA A 35 -5.05 7.99 -7.60
C ALA A 35 -5.08 6.81 -6.63
N ILE A 36 -3.92 6.21 -6.36
CA ILE A 36 -3.84 5.10 -5.41
C ILE A 36 -4.22 5.55 -4.01
N LYS A 37 -3.70 6.69 -3.59
CA LYS A 37 -4.01 7.25 -2.27
C LYS A 37 -5.51 7.45 -2.09
N ARG A 38 -6.15 8.04 -3.10
CA ARG A 38 -7.59 8.29 -3.05
C ARG A 38 -8.36 6.99 -2.92
N LEU A 39 -7.98 5.99 -3.69
CA LEU A 39 -8.63 4.68 -3.64
C LEU A 39 -8.50 4.06 -2.24
N LEU A 40 -7.30 4.05 -1.69
CA LEU A 40 -7.06 3.45 -0.38
C LEU A 40 -7.83 4.18 0.72
N ARG A 41 -7.91 5.51 0.62
CA ARG A 41 -8.67 6.30 1.60
C ARG A 41 -10.16 6.02 1.53
N ILE A 42 -10.70 5.82 0.32
CA ILE A 42 -12.11 5.44 0.16
C ILE A 42 -12.37 4.12 0.87
N LEU A 43 -11.39 3.22 0.87
CA LEU A 43 -11.52 1.92 1.53
C LEU A 43 -11.25 1.99 3.04
N GLY A 44 -10.96 3.16 3.56
CA GLY A 44 -10.83 3.38 5.00
C GLY A 44 -9.41 3.47 5.53
N ALA A 45 -8.41 3.35 4.67
CA ALA A 45 -7.01 3.38 5.10
C ALA A 45 -6.55 4.81 5.40
N ASP A 46 -5.57 4.89 6.29
CA ASP A 46 -4.85 6.12 6.58
C ASP A 46 -3.54 6.05 5.82
N VAL A 47 -3.37 6.93 4.82
CA VAL A 47 -2.26 6.83 3.87
C VAL A 47 -1.23 7.94 4.12
N SER A 48 0.03 7.53 4.28
CA SER A 48 1.18 8.43 4.31
C SER A 48 1.81 8.45 2.91
N GLY A 49 2.10 9.63 2.40
CA GLY A 49 2.65 9.76 1.04
C GLY A 49 1.60 10.28 0.08
N PRO A 50 1.83 10.17 -1.22
CA PRO A 50 2.91 9.40 -1.83
C PRO A 50 4.28 10.05 -1.64
N ALA A 51 5.26 9.25 -1.26
CA ALA A 51 6.65 9.68 -1.19
C ALA A 51 7.29 9.43 -2.56
N ALA A 52 7.97 10.44 -3.08
CA ALA A 52 8.59 10.33 -4.40
C ALA A 52 10.01 9.79 -4.33
N THR A 53 10.63 9.82 -3.15
CA THR A 53 12.02 9.41 -2.96
C THR A 53 12.14 8.52 -1.73
N ILE A 54 13.26 7.82 -1.65
CA ILE A 54 13.56 6.99 -0.47
C ILE A 54 13.71 7.87 0.77
N ALA A 55 14.32 9.04 0.64
CA ALA A 55 14.51 9.96 1.77
C ALA A 55 13.16 10.37 2.36
N ASP A 56 12.22 10.73 1.50
CA ASP A 56 10.87 11.10 1.95
C ASP A 56 10.16 9.93 2.62
N ALA A 57 10.31 8.73 2.03
CA ALA A 57 9.71 7.53 2.60
C ALA A 57 10.26 7.24 4.00
N LYS A 58 11.57 7.34 4.17
CA LYS A 58 12.20 7.12 5.48
C LYS A 58 11.71 8.11 6.52
N ARG A 59 11.52 9.38 6.11
CA ARG A 59 10.99 10.40 7.00
C ARG A 59 9.58 10.08 7.45
N LEU A 60 8.74 9.62 6.53
CA LEU A 60 7.37 9.26 6.86
C LEU A 60 7.31 8.06 7.79
N ILE A 61 8.20 7.08 7.60
CA ILE A 61 8.28 5.91 8.49
C ILE A 61 8.68 6.35 9.90
N ALA A 62 9.65 7.25 10.00
CA ALA A 62 10.13 7.74 11.29
C ALA A 62 9.04 8.53 12.02
N ASP A 63 8.23 9.27 11.26
CA ASP A 63 7.15 10.06 11.82
C ASP A 63 6.01 9.17 12.33
N ARG A 64 5.70 8.12 11.57
CA ARG A 64 4.60 7.22 11.92
C ARG A 64 4.80 5.86 11.28
N LYS A 65 5.00 4.83 12.10
CA LYS A 65 5.23 3.49 11.59
C LYS A 65 4.00 2.97 10.83
N PRO A 66 4.16 2.58 9.56
CA PRO A 66 3.03 2.01 8.81
C PRO A 66 2.79 0.56 9.16
N ASP A 67 1.59 0.07 8.85
CA ASP A 67 1.23 -1.34 8.98
C ASP A 67 1.64 -2.13 7.74
N VAL A 68 1.69 -1.44 6.60
CA VAL A 68 2.08 -2.03 5.33
C VAL A 68 2.61 -0.92 4.42
N ALA A 69 3.54 -1.25 3.54
CA ALA A 69 4.08 -0.31 2.57
C ALA A 69 3.77 -0.80 1.16
N ILE A 70 3.37 0.14 0.30
CA ILE A 70 3.17 -0.11 -1.13
C ILE A 70 4.23 0.71 -1.85
N ILE A 71 5.10 0.04 -2.59
CA ILE A 71 6.29 0.67 -3.17
C ILE A 71 6.37 0.43 -4.67
N ASP A 72 6.45 1.51 -5.44
CA ASP A 72 6.81 1.42 -6.85
C ASP A 72 8.31 1.14 -6.93
N ILE A 73 8.68 0.08 -7.65
CA ILE A 73 10.07 -0.30 -7.78
C ILE A 73 10.86 0.69 -8.65
N ASN A 74 10.17 1.46 -9.50
CA ASN A 74 10.80 2.42 -10.42
C ASN A 74 10.70 3.82 -9.85
N LEU A 75 11.58 4.14 -8.91
CA LEU A 75 11.59 5.46 -8.31
C LEU A 75 12.37 6.45 -9.17
N ARG A 76 12.13 7.73 -8.90
CA ARG A 76 12.74 8.85 -9.62
C ARG A 76 14.25 8.75 -9.60
N ASP A 77 14.87 9.13 -10.71
CA ASP A 77 16.32 9.19 -10.87
C ASP A 77 17.00 7.82 -10.75
N GLY A 78 16.27 6.75 -11.04
CA GLY A 78 16.84 5.41 -10.98
C GLY A 78 17.18 4.95 -9.58
N GLU A 79 16.58 5.59 -8.58
CA GLU A 79 16.84 5.29 -7.18
C GLU A 79 16.49 3.83 -6.87
N GLN A 80 17.37 3.17 -6.13
CA GLN A 80 17.17 1.78 -5.73
C GLN A 80 16.28 1.69 -4.51
N ALA A 81 15.31 0.78 -4.54
CA ALA A 81 14.41 0.58 -3.42
C ALA A 81 14.99 -0.32 -2.32
N ASN A 82 16.09 -1.03 -2.59
CA ASN A 82 16.62 -2.02 -1.66
C ASN A 82 16.90 -1.50 -0.25
N PRO A 83 17.52 -0.30 -0.06
CA PRO A 83 17.74 0.20 1.30
C PRO A 83 16.43 0.42 2.05
N LEU A 84 15.38 0.83 1.35
CA LEU A 84 14.08 1.03 1.95
C LEU A 84 13.44 -0.31 2.32
N LEU A 85 13.59 -1.32 1.46
CA LEU A 85 13.07 -2.66 1.74
C LEU A 85 13.75 -3.24 2.98
N ASP A 86 15.05 -3.05 3.12
CA ASP A 86 15.78 -3.51 4.30
C ASP A 86 15.24 -2.87 5.57
N ARG A 87 15.03 -1.56 5.53
CA ARG A 87 14.52 -0.83 6.69
C ARG A 87 13.13 -1.31 7.09
N LEU A 88 12.25 -1.53 6.11
CA LEU A 88 10.91 -2.01 6.39
C LEU A 88 10.93 -3.42 6.95
N GLN A 89 11.80 -4.28 6.42
CA GLN A 89 11.95 -5.63 6.92
C GLN A 89 12.44 -5.65 8.37
N GLU A 90 13.38 -4.78 8.70
CA GLU A 90 13.88 -4.65 10.07
C GLU A 90 12.79 -4.30 11.07
N GLN A 91 11.76 -3.61 10.62
CA GLN A 91 10.63 -3.20 11.45
C GLN A 91 9.44 -4.14 11.31
N ASP A 92 9.60 -5.26 10.62
CA ASP A 92 8.53 -6.25 10.38
C ASP A 92 7.33 -5.65 9.67
N ILE A 93 7.57 -4.73 8.72
CA ILE A 93 6.51 -4.10 7.95
C ILE A 93 6.37 -4.84 6.62
N PRO A 94 5.19 -5.46 6.35
CA PRO A 94 4.97 -6.12 5.07
C PRO A 94 5.04 -5.13 3.91
N VAL A 95 5.61 -5.57 2.79
CA VAL A 95 5.82 -4.72 1.62
C VAL A 95 5.12 -5.32 0.41
N ILE A 96 4.37 -4.48 -0.29
CA ILE A 96 3.79 -4.82 -1.58
C ILE A 96 4.53 -3.99 -2.62
N VAL A 97 5.11 -4.66 -3.61
CA VAL A 97 5.84 -3.98 -4.68
C VAL A 97 4.94 -3.88 -5.91
N ILE A 98 4.91 -2.69 -6.50
CA ILE A 98 4.23 -2.47 -7.78
C ILE A 98 5.30 -2.23 -8.82
N THR A 99 5.15 -2.86 -9.99
CA THR A 99 6.12 -2.72 -11.06
C THR A 99 5.45 -2.66 -12.42
N GLY A 100 6.07 -1.94 -13.35
CA GLY A 100 5.66 -1.95 -14.75
C GLY A 100 6.32 -3.05 -15.55
N TYR A 101 7.22 -3.82 -14.93
CA TYR A 101 7.97 -4.86 -15.62
C TYR A 101 7.36 -6.23 -15.37
N THR A 102 7.54 -7.12 -16.35
CA THR A 102 7.05 -8.50 -16.21
C THR A 102 7.94 -9.36 -15.34
N SER A 103 9.17 -8.93 -15.12
CA SER A 103 10.15 -9.68 -14.35
C SER A 103 10.90 -8.73 -13.43
N VAL A 104 10.91 -9.05 -12.14
CA VAL A 104 11.60 -8.26 -11.13
C VAL A 104 12.41 -9.20 -10.26
N SER A 105 13.68 -8.86 -10.08
CA SER A 105 14.56 -9.61 -9.20
C SER A 105 14.62 -8.91 -7.86
N LEU A 106 14.03 -9.52 -6.84
CA LEU A 106 14.03 -9.01 -5.47
C LEU A 106 14.52 -10.09 -4.52
N PRO A 107 15.19 -9.70 -3.44
CA PRO A 107 15.66 -10.67 -2.46
C PRO A 107 14.49 -11.45 -1.88
N PRO A 108 14.61 -12.78 -1.74
CA PRO A 108 13.55 -13.59 -1.15
C PRO A 108 13.22 -13.14 0.27
N GLY A 109 11.96 -13.16 0.62
CA GLY A 109 11.50 -12.85 1.96
C GLY A 109 11.36 -11.38 2.28
N LYS A 110 11.69 -10.48 1.34
CA LYS A 110 11.60 -9.05 1.60
C LYS A 110 10.27 -8.43 1.18
N VAL A 111 9.47 -9.13 0.39
CA VAL A 111 8.21 -8.59 -0.08
C VAL A 111 7.10 -9.60 0.13
N GLU A 112 5.94 -9.08 0.45
CA GLU A 112 4.73 -9.87 0.67
C GLU A 112 4.10 -10.26 -0.67
N ALA A 113 4.13 -9.34 -1.64
CA ALA A 113 3.54 -9.55 -2.94
C ALA A 113 4.13 -8.59 -3.97
N ILE A 114 4.08 -9.00 -5.23
CA ILE A 114 4.48 -8.16 -6.35
C ILE A 114 3.29 -8.04 -7.28
N LEU A 115 2.88 -6.80 -7.57
CA LEU A 115 1.78 -6.53 -8.47
C LEU A 115 2.30 -5.80 -9.70
N GLN A 116 1.83 -6.23 -10.87
CA GLN A 116 2.23 -5.61 -12.13
C GLN A 116 1.19 -4.56 -12.54
N LYS A 117 1.66 -3.40 -12.97
CA LYS A 117 0.78 -2.33 -13.48
C LYS A 117 0.12 -2.75 -14.79
N PRO A 118 -1.13 -2.38 -15.04
CA PRO A 118 -2.01 -1.62 -14.15
C PRO A 118 -2.60 -2.51 -13.05
N VAL A 119 -2.76 -1.95 -11.84
CA VAL A 119 -3.26 -2.71 -10.71
C VAL A 119 -4.74 -2.36 -10.49
N SER A 120 -5.58 -3.37 -10.37
CA SER A 120 -7.01 -3.18 -10.11
C SER A 120 -7.29 -3.08 -8.61
N VAL A 121 -8.47 -2.56 -8.29
CA VAL A 121 -8.95 -2.50 -6.90
C VAL A 121 -8.97 -3.90 -6.30
N GLU A 122 -9.47 -4.88 -7.05
CA GLU A 122 -9.57 -6.26 -6.57
C GLU A 122 -8.21 -6.85 -6.23
N GLN A 123 -7.19 -6.55 -7.04
CA GLN A 123 -5.83 -7.02 -6.76
C GLN A 123 -5.28 -6.42 -5.47
N PHE A 124 -5.49 -5.12 -5.26
CA PHE A 124 -5.08 -4.49 -4.01
C PHE A 124 -5.79 -5.11 -2.82
N LEU A 125 -7.11 -5.26 -2.92
CA LEU A 125 -7.89 -5.82 -1.82
C LEU A 125 -7.52 -7.26 -1.51
N ALA A 126 -7.27 -8.07 -2.54
CA ALA A 126 -6.89 -9.46 -2.34
C ALA A 126 -5.61 -9.59 -1.52
N ILE A 127 -4.68 -8.66 -1.69
CA ILE A 127 -3.41 -8.66 -0.96
C ILE A 127 -3.57 -8.00 0.42
N LEU A 128 -4.29 -6.89 0.48
CA LEU A 128 -4.37 -6.09 1.71
C LEU A 128 -5.30 -6.67 2.77
N ARG A 129 -6.39 -7.32 2.36
CA ARG A 129 -7.34 -7.89 3.33
C ARG A 129 -6.69 -8.83 4.35
N PRO A 130 -5.89 -9.82 3.92
CA PRO A 130 -5.24 -10.69 4.89
C PRO A 130 -4.28 -9.96 5.83
N ILE A 131 -3.59 -8.93 5.32
CA ILE A 131 -2.67 -8.15 6.12
C ILE A 131 -3.44 -7.37 7.18
N VAL A 132 -4.50 -6.69 6.77
CA VAL A 132 -5.32 -5.88 7.68
C VAL A 132 -6.00 -6.76 8.73
N ALA A 133 -6.42 -7.96 8.35
CA ALA A 133 -7.07 -8.89 9.26
C ALA A 133 -6.16 -9.35 10.39
N ARG A 134 -4.83 -9.27 10.20
CA ARG A 134 -3.86 -9.66 11.23
C ARG A 134 -3.49 -8.52 12.16
N LEU A 135 -3.96 -7.29 11.86
CA LEU A 135 -3.63 -6.14 12.70
C LEU A 135 -4.44 -6.15 13.98
N PRO A 136 -3.84 -5.66 15.09
CA PRO A 136 -4.61 -5.52 16.32
C PRO A 136 -5.68 -4.44 16.16
N ASP A 137 -6.73 -4.56 16.94
CA ASP A 137 -7.80 -3.56 16.95
C ASP A 137 -7.26 -2.21 17.41
N ARG A 138 -7.82 -1.16 16.83
CA ARG A 138 -7.40 0.21 17.12
C ARG A 138 -8.57 1.08 17.48
#